data_123b6495848345cb46b9ce399152cb27
#
_entry.id   123b6495848345cb46b9ce399152cb27
#
_cell.length_a   1.000
_cell.length_b   1.000
_cell.length_c   1.000
_cell.angle_alpha   90.00
_cell.angle_beta   90.00
_cell.angle_gamma   90.00
#
_symmetry.space_group_name_H-M   'P 1'
#
loop_
_entity.id
_entity.type
_entity.pdbx_description
1 polymer ?
#
loop_
_entity_poly.entity_id
_entity_poly.type
_entity_poly.pdbx_seq_one_letter_code
_entity_poly.pdbx_strand_id
1 'polypeptide(L)' 'MTSLKHLDLKSVPCPLNVVKIKLALEKLSKNEKLIVELDKGEPEEMVVNNLKEMGRLFKQIKENEKYIKIKILNEN' A
#
# COMPACT_ATOMS: atom_id res chain seq x y z
N MET A 1 4.90 8.84 19.06
CA MET A 1 3.99 9.38 18.06
C MET A 1 3.92 8.47 16.85
N THR A 2 2.72 8.22 16.39
CA THR A 2 2.54 7.50 15.14
C THR A 2 2.71 8.47 13.99
N SER A 3 3.53 8.11 13.01
CA SER A 3 3.62 8.92 11.81
C SER A 3 3.03 8.14 10.64
N LEU A 4 2.48 8.87 9.70
CA LEU A 4 1.91 8.29 8.48
C LEU A 4 2.83 8.61 7.32
N LYS A 5 3.21 7.59 6.60
CA LYS A 5 3.91 7.75 5.33
C LYS A 5 2.90 7.64 4.21
N HIS A 6 3.08 8.41 3.18
CA HIS A 6 2.16 8.43 2.05
C HIS A 6 2.91 8.12 0.77
N LEU A 7 2.39 7.19 -0.02
CA LEU A 7 3.03 6.77 -1.26
C LEU A 7 2.00 6.82 -2.38
N ASP A 8 2.25 7.67 -3.35
CA ASP A 8 1.37 7.81 -4.52
C ASP A 8 1.89 6.93 -5.64
N LEU A 9 1.16 5.86 -5.92
CA LEU A 9 1.52 4.92 -6.98
C LEU A 9 0.52 4.95 -8.13
N LYS A 10 -0.27 6.00 -8.24
CA LYS A 10 -1.16 6.15 -9.38
C LYS A 10 -0.33 6.23 -10.64
N SER A 11 -0.77 5.53 -11.67
CA SER A 11 -0.09 5.43 -12.97
C SER A 11 1.26 4.72 -12.94
N VAL A 12 1.59 4.05 -11.84
CA VAL A 12 2.81 3.25 -11.76
C VAL A 12 2.50 1.83 -12.21
N PRO A 13 3.19 1.30 -13.22
CA PRO A 13 2.89 -0.04 -13.73
C PRO A 13 3.32 -1.15 -12.77
N CYS A 14 2.67 -2.30 -12.90
CA CYS A 14 3.10 -3.52 -12.21
C CYS A 14 4.30 -4.11 -12.94
N PRO A 15 5.26 -4.72 -12.25
CA PRO A 15 5.28 -4.94 -10.79
C PRO A 15 5.98 -3.84 -10.00
N LEU A 16 6.26 -2.71 -10.64
CA LEU A 16 7.02 -1.64 -10.01
C LEU A 16 6.32 -1.08 -8.78
N ASN A 17 4.98 -1.01 -8.83
CA ASN A 17 4.20 -0.54 -7.68
C ASN A 17 4.42 -1.44 -6.46
N VAL A 18 4.45 -2.75 -6.65
CA VAL A 18 4.67 -3.70 -5.55
C VAL A 18 6.08 -3.53 -4.99
N VAL A 19 7.08 -3.36 -5.85
CA VAL A 19 8.46 -3.17 -5.43
C VAL A 19 8.59 -1.91 -4.58
N LYS A 20 7.95 -0.83 -5.00
CA LYS A 20 8.00 0.43 -4.24
C LYS A 20 7.34 0.29 -2.88
N ILE A 21 6.25 -0.45 -2.79
CA ILE A 21 5.59 -0.71 -1.52
C ILE A 21 6.51 -1.51 -0.59
N LYS A 22 7.15 -2.55 -1.10
CA LYS A 22 8.06 -3.36 -0.30
C LYS A 22 9.21 -2.52 0.26
N LEU A 23 9.79 -1.67 -0.57
CA LEU A 23 10.87 -0.79 -0.12
C LEU A 23 10.40 0.19 0.95
N ALA A 24 9.20 0.74 0.77
CA ALA A 24 8.64 1.66 1.74
C ALA A 24 8.36 0.97 3.08
N LEU A 25 7.85 -0.25 3.02
CA LEU A 25 7.57 -1.02 4.24
C LEU A 25 8.85 -1.34 5.01
N GLU A 26 9.93 -1.60 4.32
CA GLU A 26 11.22 -1.84 4.98
C GLU A 26 11.72 -0.63 5.75
N LYS A 27 11.36 0.56 5.31
CA LYS A 27 11.78 1.80 5.94
C LYS A 27 10.86 2.26 7.06
N LEU A 28 9.72 1.62 7.23
CA LEU A 28 8.77 2.00 8.27
C LEU A 28 9.25 1.57 9.65
N SER A 29 9.05 2.46 10.61
CA SER A 29 9.25 2.13 12.03
C SER A 29 8.05 1.34 12.55
N LYS A 30 8.18 0.74 13.73
CA LYS A 30 7.13 -0.12 14.31
C LYS A 30 5.77 0.54 14.39
N ASN A 31 5.72 1.83 14.68
CA ASN A 31 4.45 2.52 14.90
C ASN A 31 4.02 3.37 13.72
N GLU A 32 4.70 3.22 12.59
CA GLU A 32 4.36 3.96 11.40
C GLU A 32 3.37 3.18 10.55
N LYS A 33 2.56 3.90 9.80
CA LYS A 33 1.61 3.32 8.87
C LYS A 33 1.88 3.88 7.49
N LEU A 34 1.61 3.08 6.48
CA LEU A 34 1.81 3.49 5.09
C LEU A 34 0.46 3.60 4.41
N ILE A 35 0.22 4.75 3.80
CA ILE A 35 -0.97 4.95 2.97
C ILE A 35 -0.54 4.95 1.52
N VAL A 36 -1.14 4.08 0.72
CA VAL A 36 -0.80 3.90 -0.68
C VAL A 36 -1.99 4.26 -1.53
N GLU A 37 -1.77 5.06 -2.56
CA GLU A 37 -2.79 5.37 -3.55
C GLU A 37 -2.48 4.58 -4.83
N LEU A 38 -3.49 3.90 -5.34
CA LEU A 38 -3.35 3.03 -6.51
C LEU A 38 -4.48 3.26 -7.49
N ASP A 39 -4.20 2.97 -8.75
CA ASP A 39 -5.28 2.87 -9.74
C ASP A 39 -6.09 1.60 -9.45
N LYS A 40 -7.39 1.68 -9.66
CA LYS A 40 -8.26 0.52 -9.53
C LYS A 40 -8.02 -0.46 -10.68
N GLY A 41 -8.38 -1.72 -10.45
CA GLY A 41 -8.23 -2.78 -11.41
C GLY A 41 -7.03 -3.64 -11.11
N GLU A 42 -6.22 -3.95 -12.13
CA GLU A 42 -5.07 -4.82 -11.95
C GLU A 42 -4.06 -4.35 -10.91
N PRO A 43 -3.69 -3.07 -10.85
CA PRO A 43 -2.75 -2.63 -9.82
C PRO A 43 -3.27 -2.86 -8.41
N GLU A 44 -4.55 -2.59 -8.19
CA GLU A 44 -5.19 -2.82 -6.91
C GLU A 44 -5.14 -4.30 -6.53
N GLU A 45 -5.55 -5.16 -7.45
CA GLU A 45 -5.59 -6.59 -7.21
C GLU A 45 -4.20 -7.17 -6.92
N MET A 46 -3.21 -6.76 -7.70
CA MET A 46 -1.85 -7.23 -7.51
C MET A 46 -1.30 -6.85 -6.14
N VAL A 47 -1.51 -5.61 -5.76
CA VAL A 47 -1.01 -5.13 -4.46
C VAL A 47 -1.72 -5.84 -3.31
N VAL A 48 -3.05 -5.96 -3.39
CA VAL A 48 -3.81 -6.64 -2.33
C VAL A 48 -3.36 -8.09 -2.19
N ASN A 49 -3.19 -8.80 -3.30
CA ASN A 49 -2.73 -10.18 -3.25
C ASN A 49 -1.33 -10.29 -2.64
N ASN A 50 -0.44 -9.38 -3.00
CA ASN A 50 0.91 -9.38 -2.42
C ASN A 50 0.90 -9.10 -0.93
N LEU A 51 0.06 -8.18 -0.48
CA LEU A 51 -0.06 -7.88 0.95
C LEU A 51 -0.57 -9.09 1.73
N LYS A 52 -1.53 -9.80 1.15
CA LYS A 52 -2.04 -11.03 1.77
C LYS A 52 -0.96 -12.10 1.86
N GLU A 53 -0.17 -12.26 0.81
CA GLU A 53 0.92 -13.23 0.79
C GLU A 53 2.00 -12.89 1.81
N MET A 54 2.26 -11.61 2.02
CA MET A 54 3.23 -11.17 3.01
C MET A 54 2.71 -11.22 4.43
N GLY A 55 1.41 -11.48 4.61
CA GLY A 55 0.81 -11.48 5.93
C GLY A 55 0.65 -10.11 6.55
N ARG A 56 0.63 -9.07 5.72
CA ARG A 56 0.47 -7.70 6.19
C ARG A 56 -0.99 -7.37 6.40
N LEU A 57 -1.29 -6.67 7.49
CA LEU A 57 -2.62 -6.17 7.73
C LEU A 57 -2.81 -4.85 6.97
N PHE A 58 -3.94 -4.70 6.34
CA PHE A 58 -4.25 -3.51 5.57
C PHE A 58 -5.75 -3.25 5.59
N LYS A 59 -6.12 -1.99 5.31
CA LYS A 59 -7.52 -1.59 5.18
C LYS A 59 -7.67 -0.65 4.00
N GLN A 60 -8.77 -0.78 3.30
CA GLN A 60 -9.15 0.19 2.30
C GLN A 60 -9.80 1.37 3.03
N ILE A 61 -9.23 2.57 2.87
CA ILE A 61 -9.70 3.73 3.61
C ILE A 61 -10.45 4.73 2.76
N LYS A 62 -10.24 4.71 1.46
CA LYS A 62 -10.95 5.59 0.54
C LYS A 62 -10.96 4.97 -0.84
N GLU A 63 -12.07 5.12 -1.52
CA GLU A 63 -12.25 4.54 -2.83
C GLU A 63 -13.12 5.46 -3.68
N ASN A 64 -12.73 5.64 -4.93
CA ASN A 64 -13.57 6.29 -5.91
C ASN A 64 -13.54 5.48 -7.21
N GLU A 65 -14.08 6.02 -8.30
CA GLU A 65 -14.19 5.25 -9.54
C GLU A 65 -12.84 4.89 -10.17
N LYS A 66 -11.81 5.69 -9.90
CA LYS A 66 -10.52 5.53 -10.55
C LYS A 66 -9.41 5.09 -9.62
N TYR A 67 -9.51 5.41 -8.35
CA TYR A 67 -8.41 5.24 -7.40
C TYR A 67 -8.87 4.61 -6.10
N ILE A 68 -7.93 4.01 -5.41
CA ILE A 68 -8.18 3.44 -4.09
C ILE A 68 -7.01 3.84 -3.18
N LYS A 69 -7.32 4.11 -1.92
CA LYS A 69 -6.31 4.31 -0.89
C LYS A 69 -6.34 3.13 0.05
N ILE A 70 -5.17 2.60 0.34
CA ILE A 70 -5.02 1.47 1.25
C ILE A 70 -4.08 1.89 2.36
N LYS A 71 -4.51 1.66 3.61
CA LYS A 71 -3.66 1.87 4.76
C LYS A 71 -3.05 0.55 5.17
N ILE A 72 -1.72 0.47 5.16
CA ILE A 72 -0.99 -0.74 5.51
C ILE A 72 -0.43 -0.56 6.92
N LEU A 73 -0.72 -1.50 7.78
CA LEU A 73 -0.27 -1.47 9.16
C LEU A 73 1.08 -2.19 9.28
N ASN A 74 2.00 -1.58 9.99
CA ASN A 74 3.31 -2.20 10.23
C ASN A 74 3.31 -2.84 11.61
N GLU A 75 2.59 -3.93 11.74
CA GLU A 75 2.53 -4.69 12.98
C GLU A 75 3.31 -5.99 12.82
N ASN A 76 4.08 -6.28 13.82
CA ASN A 76 4.81 -7.54 13.89
C ASN A 76 4.31 -8.33 15.09
#